data_ec569fcc5de4c0814174be7a575c7e5d
#
_entry.id   ec569fcc5de4c0814174be7a575c7e5d
#
_cell.length_a   1.000
_cell.length_b   1.000
_cell.length_c   1.000
_cell.angle_alpha   90.00
_cell.angle_beta   90.00
_cell.angle_gamma   90.00
#
_symmetry.space_group_name_H-M   'P 1'
#
loop_
_entity.id
_entity.type
_entity.pdbx_description
1 polymer ?
#
loop_
_entity_poly.entity_id
_entity_poly.type
_entity_poly.pdbx_seq_one_letter_code
_entity_poly.pdbx_strand_id
1 'polypeptide(L)'
;MGKVDSYRTLLLSIAQELTSSNFKDMKFSCDDKIPDGVLERLARPLDLFTELEHRDLLSEGNKDFLVELLLQIGRQELARKLLGMNEE
;
A
#
# COMPACT_ATOMS: atom_id res chain seq x y z
N MET A 1 -15.83 3.03 21.07
CA MET A 1 -15.32 3.06 20.89
C MET A 1 -14.71 3.11 20.34
N GLY A 2 -14.80 3.35 20.17
CA GLY A 2 -14.12 3.48 19.38
C GLY A 2 -12.87 2.90 19.16
N LYS A 3 -12.90 1.88 18.87
CA LYS A 3 -11.76 1.24 18.54
C LYS A 3 -11.27 1.69 17.23
N VAL A 4 -10.09 2.17 17.16
CA VAL A 4 -9.49 2.55 15.92
C VAL A 4 -9.23 1.31 15.09
N ASP A 5 -9.51 1.39 13.81
CA ASP A 5 -9.26 0.28 12.91
C ASP A 5 -7.76 0.18 12.70
N SER A 6 -7.14 -0.85 13.26
CA SER A 6 -5.69 -1.02 13.18
C SER A 6 -5.19 -1.14 11.75
N TYR A 7 -5.95 -1.79 10.90
CA TYR A 7 -5.56 -1.94 9.50
C TYR A 7 -5.47 -0.57 8.82
N ARG A 8 -6.50 0.27 9.01
CA ARG A 8 -6.51 1.59 8.39
C ARG A 8 -5.40 2.46 8.96
N THR A 9 -5.20 2.38 10.25
CA THR A 9 -4.13 3.15 10.89
C THR A 9 -2.76 2.73 10.38
N LEU A 10 -2.59 1.43 10.18
CA LEU A 10 -1.34 0.92 9.66
C LEU A 10 -1.08 1.42 8.24
N LEU A 11 -2.10 1.40 7.39
CA LEU A 11 -1.95 1.89 6.03
C LEU A 11 -1.58 3.37 6.02
N LEU A 12 -2.23 4.15 6.88
CA LEU A 12 -1.91 5.57 6.97
C LEU A 12 -0.46 5.78 7.41
N SER A 13 -0.04 5.02 8.40
CA SER A 13 1.33 5.12 8.90
C SER A 13 2.34 4.82 7.81
N ILE A 14 2.09 3.75 7.05
CA ILE A 14 3.00 3.38 5.97
C ILE A 14 3.00 4.45 4.90
N ALA A 15 1.81 4.96 4.55
CA ALA A 15 1.71 5.98 3.52
C ALA A 15 2.52 7.22 3.88
N GLN A 16 2.52 7.59 5.16
CA GLN A 16 3.23 8.77 5.60
C GLN A 16 4.73 8.62 5.52
N GLU A 17 5.22 7.39 5.49
CA GLU A 17 6.66 7.17 5.42
C GLU A 17 7.17 7.00 4.00
N LEU A 18 6.27 6.90 3.03
CA LEU A 18 6.67 6.74 1.66
C LEU A 18 7.03 8.08 1.05
N THR A 19 8.14 8.10 0.31
CA THR A 19 8.58 9.32 -0.36
C THR A 19 7.93 9.42 -1.74
N SER A 20 8.10 10.58 -2.38
CA SER A 20 7.61 10.75 -3.75
C SER A 20 8.23 9.74 -4.68
N SER A 21 9.51 9.49 -4.50
CA SER A 21 10.22 8.52 -5.31
C SER A 21 9.66 7.12 -5.10
N ASN A 22 9.41 6.77 -3.83
CA ASN A 22 8.81 5.47 -3.52
C ASN A 22 7.46 5.32 -4.21
N PHE A 23 6.66 6.38 -4.17
CA PHE A 23 5.33 6.35 -4.74
C PHE A 23 5.39 6.14 -6.25
N LYS A 24 6.32 6.83 -6.91
CA LYS A 24 6.50 6.65 -8.36
C LYS A 24 6.86 5.21 -8.69
N ASP A 25 7.77 4.65 -7.91
CA ASP A 25 8.20 3.28 -8.13
C ASP A 25 7.05 2.30 -7.92
N MET A 26 6.22 2.57 -6.92
CA MET A 26 5.07 1.70 -6.66
C MET A 26 4.08 1.77 -7.81
N LYS A 27 3.83 2.97 -8.34
CA LYS A 27 2.92 3.10 -9.47
C LYS A 27 3.47 2.35 -10.68
N PHE A 28 4.76 2.46 -10.90
CA PHE A 28 5.38 1.76 -12.01
C PHE A 28 5.21 0.25 -11.84
N SER A 29 5.36 -0.24 -10.62
CA SER A 29 5.23 -1.67 -10.35
C SER A 29 3.81 -2.18 -10.50
N CYS A 30 2.83 -1.29 -10.43
CA CYS A 30 1.43 -1.66 -10.55
C CYS A 30 0.93 -1.58 -12.00
N ASP A 31 1.82 -1.28 -12.92
CA ASP A 31 1.44 -1.01 -14.30
C ASP A 31 0.67 -2.15 -14.95
N ASP A 32 0.96 -3.39 -14.56
CA ASP A 32 0.28 -4.52 -15.14
C ASP A 32 -1.06 -4.83 -14.45
N LYS A 33 -1.36 -4.17 -13.34
CA LYS A 33 -2.59 -4.42 -12.60
C LYS A 33 -3.57 -3.26 -12.70
N ILE A 34 -3.06 -2.06 -12.90
CA ILE A 34 -3.88 -0.86 -12.92
C ILE A 34 -3.57 -0.08 -14.18
N PRO A 35 -4.58 0.32 -14.96
CA PRO A 35 -4.34 1.08 -16.20
C PRO A 35 -3.59 2.38 -15.94
N ASP A 36 -2.78 2.77 -16.89
CA ASP A 36 -1.99 3.99 -16.77
C ASP A 36 -2.82 5.22 -16.48
N GLY A 37 -3.97 5.33 -17.11
CA GLY A 37 -4.82 6.49 -16.90
C GLY A 37 -5.28 6.63 -15.47
N VAL A 38 -5.50 5.49 -14.80
CA VAL A 38 -5.89 5.50 -13.41
C VAL A 38 -4.68 5.86 -12.55
N LEU A 39 -3.52 5.23 -12.85
CA LEU A 39 -2.31 5.51 -12.08
C LEU A 39 -1.94 6.98 -12.12
N GLU A 40 -2.12 7.62 -13.26
CA GLU A 40 -1.79 9.03 -13.40
C GLU A 40 -2.64 9.95 -12.53
N ARG A 41 -3.83 9.50 -12.18
CA ARG A 41 -4.72 10.31 -11.35
C ARG A 41 -4.46 10.14 -9.86
N LEU A 42 -3.66 9.16 -9.50
CA LEU A 42 -3.36 8.92 -8.08
C LEU A 42 -2.33 9.95 -7.62
N ALA A 43 -2.68 10.70 -6.60
CA ALA A 43 -1.82 11.78 -6.13
C ALA A 43 -1.00 11.43 -4.90
N ARG A 44 -1.46 10.47 -4.12
CA ARG A 44 -0.81 10.11 -2.85
C ARG A 44 -0.78 8.60 -2.68
N PRO A 45 0.13 8.10 -1.83
CA PRO A 45 0.15 6.66 -1.55
C PRO A 45 -1.19 6.11 -1.06
N LEU A 46 -1.92 6.87 -0.25
CA LEU A 46 -3.23 6.38 0.21
C LEU A 46 -4.20 6.21 -0.94
N ASP A 47 -4.10 7.05 -1.95
CA ASP A 47 -4.95 6.90 -3.14
C ASP A 47 -4.65 5.57 -3.82
N LEU A 48 -3.38 5.20 -3.90
CA LEU A 48 -3.00 3.93 -4.48
C LEU A 48 -3.54 2.77 -3.64
N PHE A 49 -3.43 2.87 -2.33
CA PHE A 49 -3.94 1.81 -1.46
C PHE A 49 -5.45 1.64 -1.64
N THR A 50 -6.17 2.75 -1.76
CA THR A 50 -7.61 2.70 -1.98
C THR A 50 -7.93 2.04 -3.31
N GLU A 51 -7.15 2.36 -4.33
CA GLU A 51 -7.37 1.75 -5.64
C GLU A 51 -7.13 0.24 -5.58
N LEU A 52 -6.08 -0.17 -4.85
CA LEU A 52 -5.82 -1.59 -4.68
C LEU A 52 -6.96 -2.29 -3.97
N GLU A 53 -7.57 -1.61 -3.00
CA GLU A 53 -8.71 -2.19 -2.30
C GLU A 53 -9.90 -2.36 -3.23
N HIS A 54 -10.14 -1.37 -4.09
CA HIS A 54 -11.25 -1.43 -5.02
C HIS A 54 -11.09 -2.58 -6.01
N ARG A 55 -9.86 -2.97 -6.27
CA ARG A 55 -9.57 -4.04 -7.22
C ARG A 55 -9.34 -5.38 -6.55
N ASP A 56 -9.61 -5.44 -5.25
CA ASP A 56 -9.44 -6.68 -4.48
C ASP A 56 -8.00 -7.16 -4.43
N LEU A 57 -7.06 -6.25 -4.59
CA LEU A 57 -5.64 -6.57 -4.48
C LEU A 57 -5.11 -6.29 -3.08
N LEU A 58 -5.91 -5.62 -2.25
CA LEU A 58 -5.52 -5.29 -0.89
C LEU A 58 -6.73 -5.33 0.02
N SER A 59 -6.59 -6.00 1.15
CA SER A 59 -7.62 -6.00 2.17
C SER A 59 -6.97 -6.35 3.50
N GLU A 60 -7.75 -6.27 4.56
CA GLU A 60 -7.23 -6.61 5.87
C GLU A 60 -6.77 -8.06 5.91
N GLY A 61 -7.42 -8.93 5.17
CA GLY A 61 -7.06 -10.34 5.14
C GLY A 61 -6.08 -10.71 4.03
N ASN A 62 -5.73 -9.77 3.17
CA ASN A 62 -4.81 -10.07 2.09
C ASN A 62 -3.94 -8.86 1.79
N LYS A 63 -2.74 -8.86 2.35
CA LYS A 63 -1.79 -7.78 2.19
C LYS A 63 -0.59 -8.17 1.36
N ASP A 64 -0.63 -9.37 0.78
CA ASP A 64 0.53 -9.92 0.07
C ASP A 64 1.01 -9.04 -1.06
N PHE A 65 0.09 -8.51 -1.85
CA PHE A 65 0.48 -7.70 -2.99
C PHE A 65 1.20 -6.42 -2.53
N LEU A 66 0.66 -5.79 -1.49
CA LEU A 66 1.29 -4.57 -0.99
C LEU A 66 2.64 -4.87 -0.35
N VAL A 67 2.75 -6.00 0.34
CA VAL A 67 4.04 -6.41 0.90
C VAL A 67 5.06 -6.52 -0.23
N GLU A 68 4.70 -7.16 -1.33
CA GLU A 68 5.62 -7.31 -2.44
C GLU A 68 6.01 -5.97 -3.05
N LEU A 69 5.06 -5.06 -3.15
CA LEU A 69 5.37 -3.73 -3.67
C LEU A 69 6.41 -3.04 -2.79
N LEU A 70 6.21 -3.13 -1.48
CA LEU A 70 7.14 -2.48 -0.55
C LEU A 70 8.53 -3.09 -0.64
N LEU A 71 8.60 -4.40 -0.83
CA LEU A 71 9.89 -5.06 -1.00
C LEU A 71 10.57 -4.62 -2.30
N GLN A 72 9.79 -4.50 -3.37
CA GLN A 72 10.34 -4.12 -4.66
C GLN A 72 10.93 -2.72 -4.66
N ILE A 73 10.34 -1.82 -3.88
CA ILE A 73 10.86 -0.45 -3.83
C ILE A 73 11.93 -0.27 -2.75
N GLY A 74 12.34 -1.36 -2.11
CA GLY A 74 13.42 -1.30 -1.14
C GLY A 74 13.02 -0.87 0.26
N ARG A 75 11.73 -0.86 0.56
CA ARG A 75 11.26 -0.47 1.87
C ARG A 75 10.90 -1.70 2.69
N GLN A 76 11.90 -2.51 3.00
CA GLN A 76 11.70 -3.75 3.73
C GLN A 76 11.12 -3.53 5.12
N GLU A 77 11.50 -2.44 5.76
CA GLU A 77 10.99 -2.19 7.10
C GLU A 77 9.48 -1.95 7.08
N LEU A 78 8.96 -1.35 6.02
CA LEU A 78 7.52 -1.14 5.91
C LEU A 78 6.81 -2.44 5.60
N ALA A 79 7.43 -3.30 4.80
CA ALA A 79 6.86 -4.62 4.51
C ALA A 79 6.74 -5.42 5.80
N ARG A 80 7.75 -5.36 6.65
CA ARG A 80 7.71 -6.08 7.92
C ARG A 80 6.65 -5.51 8.84
N LYS A 81 6.52 -4.19 8.84
CA LYS A 81 5.50 -3.54 9.64
C LYS A 81 4.12 -4.02 9.25
N LEU A 82 3.89 -4.17 7.95
CA LEU A 82 2.62 -4.62 7.43
C LEU A 82 2.37 -6.09 7.80
N LEU A 83 3.40 -6.92 7.69
CA LEU A 83 3.29 -8.32 8.06
C LEU A 83 3.11 -8.50 9.56
N GLY A 84 3.75 -7.65 10.35
CA GLY A 84 3.67 -7.76 11.80
C GLY A 84 2.27 -7.63 12.32
N MET A 85 1.42 -6.93 11.58
CA MET A 85 0.04 -6.80 11.99
C MET A 85 -0.67 -8.14 12.04
N ASN A 86 -0.22 -9.09 11.24
CA ASN A 86 -0.84 -10.40 11.20
C ASN A 86 -0.35 -11.34 12.26
N GLU A 87 0.69 -10.96 12.98
CA GLU A 87 1.28 -11.85 13.94
C GLU A 87 0.81 -11.62 15.32
N GLU A 88 -0.02 -10.72 15.58
CA GLU A 88 -0.41 -10.38 16.85
C GLU A 88 -1.09 -11.32 17.57
#